data_8be18ec26565578896a9d7ed7349e8e2
#
_entry.id   8be18ec26565578896a9d7ed7349e8e2
#
_cell.length_a   1.000
_cell.length_b   1.000
_cell.length_c   1.000
_cell.angle_alpha   90.00
_cell.angle_beta   90.00
_cell.angle_gamma   90.00
#
_symmetry.space_group_name_H-M   'P 1'
#
loop_
_entity.id
_entity.type
_entity.pdbx_description
1 polymer ?
#
loop_
_entity_poly.entity_id
_entity_poly.type
_entity_poly.pdbx_seq_one_letter_code
_entity_poly.pdbx_strand_id
1 'polypeptide(L)'
;MADISIEVNGIRFPNPFVIGSGPPSTNSKTIIKAFDNGWGGVSAKTVSLTETPVINVAPRYGKLKTPNGEIIGFENIELISDRTLEVWLDEFKAIKDAHPD
;
A
#
# COMPACT_ATOMS: atom_id res chain seq x y z
N MET A 1 18.99 11.77 20.30
CA MET A 1 18.66 10.91 19.16
C MET A 1 18.91 11.67 17.84
N ALA A 2 19.45 11.03 16.84
CA ALA A 2 19.70 11.69 15.57
C ALA A 2 18.39 12.06 14.88
N ASP A 3 18.34 13.25 14.28
CA ASP A 3 17.23 13.66 13.43
C ASP A 3 17.43 13.03 12.04
N ILE A 4 16.51 12.17 11.66
CA ILE A 4 16.50 11.49 10.36
C ILE A 4 15.35 11.98 9.46
N SER A 5 14.77 13.12 9.81
CA SER A 5 13.74 13.75 8.96
C SER A 5 14.31 14.16 7.60
N ILE A 6 13.47 14.10 6.59
CA ILE A 6 13.82 14.50 5.22
C ILE A 6 12.70 15.34 4.61
N GLU A 7 13.05 16.10 3.60
CA GLU A 7 12.08 16.82 2.77
C GLU A 7 12.24 16.38 1.31
N VAL A 8 11.14 16.02 0.68
CA VAL A 8 11.09 15.61 -0.73
C VAL A 8 9.94 16.38 -1.41
N ASN A 9 10.26 17.15 -2.43
CA ASN A 9 9.30 17.96 -3.20
C ASN A 9 8.41 18.84 -2.30
N GLY A 10 8.97 19.43 -1.25
CA GLY A 10 8.23 20.29 -0.30
C GLY A 10 7.40 19.53 0.73
N ILE A 11 7.45 18.21 0.75
CA ILE A 11 6.79 17.37 1.75
C ILE A 11 7.82 16.91 2.77
N ARG A 12 7.56 17.21 4.05
CA ARG A 12 8.41 16.78 5.15
C ARG A 12 7.99 15.40 5.64
N PHE A 13 8.98 14.52 5.79
CA PHE A 13 8.83 13.21 6.38
C PHE A 13 9.62 13.14 7.68
N PRO A 14 9.07 12.62 8.78
CA PRO A 14 9.79 12.47 10.04
C PRO A 14 10.96 11.49 9.97
N ASN A 15 10.94 10.60 8.99
CA ASN A 15 12.03 9.69 8.63
C ASN A 15 11.86 9.20 7.19
N PRO A 16 12.90 8.63 6.57
CA PRO A 16 12.87 8.23 5.15
C PRO A 16 12.18 6.88 4.88
N PHE A 17 11.62 6.23 5.90
CA PHE A 17 11.02 4.91 5.74
C PHE A 17 9.55 5.04 5.31
N VAL A 18 9.26 4.59 4.09
CA VAL A 18 7.93 4.70 3.47
C VAL A 18 7.44 3.33 3.07
N ILE A 19 6.20 3.00 3.47
CA ILE A 19 5.53 1.79 2.99
C ILE A 19 5.07 2.04 1.55
N GLY A 20 5.48 1.17 0.63
CA GLY A 20 5.05 1.23 -0.75
C GLY A 20 3.59 0.84 -0.94
N SER A 21 3.04 1.19 -2.11
CA SER A 21 1.69 0.79 -2.50
C SER A 21 1.58 -0.74 -2.60
N GLY A 22 0.65 -1.32 -1.87
CA GLY A 22 0.48 -2.78 -1.84
C GLY A 22 -0.46 -3.25 -0.74
N PRO A 23 -0.46 -4.54 -0.40
CA PRO A 23 -1.33 -5.09 0.64
C PRO A 23 -1.28 -4.37 1.99
N PRO A 24 -0.12 -3.92 2.50
CA PRO A 24 -0.07 -3.19 3.78
C PRO A 24 -0.77 -1.83 3.77
N SER A 25 -1.08 -1.28 2.60
CA SER A 25 -1.70 0.05 2.44
C SER A 25 -3.11 -0.01 1.83
N THR A 26 -3.87 -1.06 2.10
CA THR A 26 -5.19 -1.31 1.50
C THR A 26 -6.35 -0.56 2.14
N ASN A 27 -6.19 -0.04 3.35
CA ASN A 27 -7.25 0.68 4.08
C ASN A 27 -6.67 1.60 5.15
N SER A 28 -7.52 2.47 5.71
CA SER A 28 -7.11 3.42 6.76
C SER A 28 -6.59 2.73 8.01
N LYS A 29 -7.18 1.62 8.41
CA LYS A 29 -6.78 0.90 9.62
C LYS A 29 -5.33 0.41 9.56
N THR A 30 -4.93 -0.16 8.44
CA THR A 30 -3.55 -0.63 8.27
C THR A 30 -2.56 0.53 8.12
N ILE A 31 -2.97 1.61 7.45
CA ILE A 31 -2.14 2.81 7.28
C ILE A 31 -1.96 3.54 8.62
N ILE A 32 -3.02 3.73 9.41
CA ILE A 32 -2.92 4.32 10.74
C ILE A 32 -1.98 3.50 11.63
N LYS A 33 -2.12 2.18 11.60
CA LYS A 33 -1.22 1.28 12.33
C LYS A 33 0.24 1.42 11.90
N ALA A 34 0.50 1.67 10.62
CA ALA A 34 1.85 1.93 10.15
C ALA A 34 2.42 3.22 10.79
N PHE A 35 1.66 4.30 10.79
CA PHE A 35 2.07 5.55 11.43
C PHE A 35 2.24 5.41 12.94
N ASP A 36 1.35 4.68 13.62
CA ASP A 36 1.48 4.35 15.05
C ASP A 36 2.78 3.60 15.37
N ASN A 37 3.31 2.87 14.41
CA ASN A 37 4.59 2.15 14.52
C ASN A 37 5.79 2.95 14.00
N GLY A 38 5.62 4.23 13.71
CA GLY A 38 6.72 5.14 13.40
C GLY A 38 7.14 5.20 11.93
N TRP A 39 6.38 4.65 11.00
CA TRP A 39 6.66 4.82 9.58
C TRP A 39 6.53 6.28 9.16
N GLY A 40 7.49 6.77 8.37
CA GLY A 40 7.54 8.17 7.93
C GLY A 40 6.55 8.53 6.84
N GLY A 41 6.07 7.55 6.09
CA GLY A 41 5.09 7.75 5.04
C GLY A 41 4.48 6.44 4.58
N VAL A 42 3.35 6.54 3.88
CA VAL A 42 2.65 5.40 3.28
C VAL A 42 2.10 5.80 1.92
N SER A 43 2.40 5.01 0.89
CA SER A 43 1.71 5.10 -0.39
C SER A 43 0.48 4.21 -0.36
N ALA A 44 -0.70 4.80 -0.49
CA ALA A 44 -1.94 4.05 -0.54
C ALA A 44 -1.94 3.05 -1.72
N LYS A 45 -2.69 1.97 -1.57
CA LYS A 45 -2.90 1.04 -2.68
C LYS A 45 -3.51 1.79 -3.87
N THR A 46 -3.11 1.41 -5.08
CA THR A 46 -3.51 2.08 -6.32
C THR A 46 -5.02 2.30 -6.40
N VAL A 47 -5.43 3.55 -6.48
CA VAL A 47 -6.83 3.96 -6.58
C VAL A 47 -7.21 4.10 -8.05
N SER A 48 -8.39 3.63 -8.41
CA SER A 48 -8.96 3.79 -9.75
C SER A 48 -10.15 4.75 -9.73
N LEU A 49 -10.28 5.53 -10.78
CA LEU A 49 -11.46 6.35 -11.04
C LEU A 49 -12.57 5.59 -11.76
N THR A 50 -12.31 4.36 -12.18
CA THR A 50 -13.30 3.55 -12.90
C THR A 50 -14.32 2.96 -11.93
N GLU A 51 -15.58 2.99 -12.32
CA GLU A 51 -16.67 2.35 -11.59
C GLU A 51 -16.69 0.83 -11.76
N THR A 52 -15.82 0.31 -12.62
CA THR A 52 -15.73 -1.13 -12.88
C THR A 52 -15.16 -1.83 -11.65
N PRO A 53 -15.87 -2.77 -11.05
CA PRO A 53 -15.38 -3.49 -9.89
C PRO A 53 -14.13 -4.30 -10.23
N VAL A 54 -13.15 -4.24 -9.33
CA VAL A 54 -11.95 -5.07 -9.43
C VAL A 54 -12.32 -6.48 -9.00
N ILE A 55 -12.12 -7.44 -9.89
CA ILE A 55 -12.41 -8.84 -9.61
C ILE A 55 -11.19 -9.46 -8.95
N ASN A 56 -11.34 -9.89 -7.70
CA ASN A 56 -10.31 -10.65 -7.02
C ASN A 56 -10.16 -12.03 -7.67
N VAL A 57 -8.94 -12.38 -8.00
CA VAL A 57 -8.59 -13.68 -8.54
C VAL A 57 -7.85 -14.52 -7.51
N ALA A 58 -8.00 -15.83 -7.58
CA ALA A 58 -7.27 -16.79 -6.75
C ALA A 58 -6.97 -18.06 -7.56
N PRO A 59 -5.76 -18.65 -7.41
CA PRO A 59 -4.66 -18.16 -6.57
C PRO A 59 -4.00 -16.89 -7.14
N ARG A 60 -3.39 -16.08 -6.27
CA ARG A 60 -2.73 -14.83 -6.68
C ARG A 60 -1.27 -15.00 -7.05
N TYR A 61 -0.70 -16.17 -6.86
CA TYR A 61 0.62 -16.46 -7.36
C TYR A 61 0.77 -17.91 -7.74
N GLY A 62 1.68 -18.15 -8.66
CA GLY A 62 2.04 -19.43 -9.16
C GLY A 62 3.54 -19.69 -9.08
N LYS A 63 3.89 -20.95 -9.22
CA LYS A 63 5.27 -21.39 -9.31
C LYS A 63 5.56 -21.80 -10.75
N LEU A 64 6.66 -21.29 -11.30
CA LEU A 64 7.17 -21.75 -12.57
C LEU A 64 8.04 -22.99 -12.32
N LYS A 65 7.74 -24.08 -13.00
CA LYS A 65 8.45 -25.35 -12.82
C LYS A 65 9.01 -25.85 -14.15
N THR A 66 10.16 -26.51 -14.04
CA THR A 66 10.69 -27.32 -15.16
C THR A 66 9.84 -28.55 -15.38
N PRO A 67 9.99 -29.27 -16.53
CA PRO A 67 9.35 -30.58 -16.73
C PRO A 67 9.65 -31.60 -15.65
N ASN A 68 10.80 -31.47 -14.97
CA ASN A 68 11.21 -32.36 -13.87
C ASN A 68 10.65 -31.93 -12.51
N GLY A 69 9.83 -30.85 -12.46
CA GLY A 69 9.21 -30.37 -11.25
C GLY A 69 10.07 -29.43 -10.40
N GLU A 70 11.26 -29.07 -10.86
CA GLU A 70 12.12 -28.07 -10.20
C GLU A 70 11.51 -26.68 -10.30
N ILE A 71 11.44 -25.95 -9.17
CA ILE A 71 10.92 -24.59 -9.13
C ILE A 71 12.02 -23.62 -9.61
N ILE A 72 11.77 -22.91 -10.70
CA ILE A 72 12.70 -21.93 -11.29
C ILE A 72 12.22 -20.50 -11.18
N GLY A 73 11.04 -20.26 -10.66
CA GLY A 73 10.51 -18.93 -10.48
C GLY A 73 9.15 -18.89 -9.84
N PHE A 74 8.73 -17.67 -9.52
CA PHE A 74 7.42 -17.35 -9.00
C PHE A 74 6.81 -16.21 -9.80
N GLU A 75 5.51 -16.23 -9.94
CA GLU A 75 4.73 -15.10 -10.44
C GLU A 75 3.68 -14.71 -9.41
N ASN A 76 3.29 -13.46 -9.45
CA ASN A 76 2.32 -12.86 -8.54
C ASN A 76 1.36 -12.00 -9.36
N ILE A 77 0.07 -12.09 -9.10
CA ILE A 77 -0.95 -11.21 -9.64
C ILE A 77 -1.29 -10.18 -8.58
N GLU A 78 -0.81 -8.96 -8.79
CA GLU A 78 -1.14 -7.82 -7.92
C GLU A 78 -2.24 -6.98 -8.59
N LEU A 79 -3.27 -6.66 -7.82
CA LEU A 79 -4.41 -5.91 -8.29
C LEU A 79 -4.40 -4.50 -7.70
N ILE A 80 -5.03 -3.55 -8.40
CA ILE A 80 -5.36 -2.25 -7.83
C ILE A 80 -6.37 -2.42 -6.69
N SER A 81 -6.64 -1.33 -5.94
CA SER A 81 -7.63 -1.37 -4.87
C SER A 81 -9.02 -1.75 -5.41
N ASP A 82 -9.73 -2.59 -4.66
CA ASP A 82 -11.14 -2.91 -4.90
C ASP A 82 -12.10 -1.85 -4.31
N ARG A 83 -11.55 -0.81 -3.67
CA ARG A 83 -12.31 0.29 -3.06
C ARG A 83 -12.52 1.41 -4.07
N THR A 84 -13.72 2.01 -4.04
CA THR A 84 -14.04 3.16 -4.87
C THR A 84 -13.28 4.41 -4.43
N LEU A 85 -13.27 5.43 -5.29
CA LEU A 85 -12.66 6.72 -4.94
C LEU A 85 -13.31 7.33 -3.70
N GLU A 86 -14.65 7.29 -3.62
CA GLU A 86 -15.41 7.84 -2.48
C GLU A 86 -15.00 7.18 -1.17
N VAL A 87 -14.88 5.85 -1.17
CA VAL A 87 -14.39 5.10 0.01
C VAL A 87 -12.98 5.55 0.37
N TRP A 88 -12.09 5.73 -0.62
CA TRP A 88 -10.74 6.22 -0.36
C TRP A 88 -10.68 7.65 0.17
N LEU A 89 -11.57 8.53 -0.25
CA LEU A 89 -11.65 9.89 0.32
C LEU A 89 -12.00 9.84 1.81
N ASP A 90 -12.94 8.99 2.20
CA ASP A 90 -13.27 8.76 3.62
C ASP A 90 -12.10 8.12 4.39
N GLU A 91 -11.42 7.15 3.79
CA GLU A 91 -10.24 6.51 4.37
C GLU A 91 -9.11 7.54 4.59
N PHE A 92 -8.82 8.40 3.61
CA PHE A 92 -7.81 9.45 3.75
C PHE A 92 -8.19 10.46 4.83
N LYS A 93 -9.47 10.81 4.95
CA LYS A 93 -9.94 11.67 6.01
C LYS A 93 -9.69 11.04 7.38
N ALA A 94 -10.04 9.78 7.55
CA ALA A 94 -9.80 9.05 8.81
C ALA A 94 -8.30 9.00 9.16
N ILE A 95 -7.42 8.80 8.17
CA ILE A 95 -5.98 8.81 8.39
C ILE A 95 -5.50 10.18 8.83
N LYS A 96 -5.95 11.24 8.16
CA LYS A 96 -5.59 12.62 8.51
C LYS A 96 -6.11 13.04 9.89
N ASP A 97 -7.29 12.58 10.28
CA ASP A 97 -7.85 12.86 11.62
C ASP A 97 -7.02 12.16 12.71
N ALA A 98 -6.49 10.96 12.44
CA ALA A 98 -5.64 10.23 13.38
C ALA A 98 -4.18 10.74 13.41
N HIS A 99 -3.66 11.16 12.25
CA HIS A 99 -2.29 11.66 12.08
C HIS A 99 -2.30 12.91 11.21
N PRO A 100 -2.59 14.09 11.80
CA PRO A 100 -2.75 15.33 11.02
C PRO A 100 -1.44 15.90 10.46
N ASP A 101 -0.31 15.46 10.95
CA ASP A 101 1.02 15.97 10.53
C ASP A 101 1.59 15.25 9.30
#